data_d1d9e1677819d36ef0f47aedee3cb6bc
#
_entry.id   d1d9e1677819d36ef0f47aedee3cb6bc
#
_cell.length_a   1.000
_cell.length_b   1.000
_cell.length_c   1.000
_cell.angle_alpha   90.00
_cell.angle_beta   90.00
_cell.angle_gamma   90.00
#
_symmetry.space_group_name_H-M   'P 1'
#
loop_
_entity.id
_entity.type
_entity.pdbx_description
1 polymer ?
#
loop_
_entity_poly.entity_id
_entity_poly.type
_entity_poly.pdbx_seq_one_letter_code
_entity_poly.pdbx_strand_id
1 'polypeptide(L)'
;MEVVQYIHRLNMTEAGLSGTKALFLRIQKDAIPSVVKFWGINALRLDTNYPIVFEDQASAKKYTMVLRKFSKNAKELRINSIVDYLRDKNIETGDEIIFTRISKISGKYEYYISMKKNLCTQFCYVKPKKLYVILHKEHTSLTSDNGKLVVTSNGKEISLSYEFVGKDTLRDAASKIVGDSTAKALSFNLYKVLLGNDSPNNNMSLKVSNGKYILIEEKRWEISEINN
;
A
#
# COMPACT_ATOMS: atom_id res chain seq x y z
N MET A 1 10.34 -5.85 26.84
CA MET A 1 9.41 -4.93 26.13
C MET A 1 9.18 -5.53 24.77
N GLU A 2 7.93 -5.82 24.40
CA GLU A 2 7.60 -6.38 23.08
C GLU A 2 7.17 -5.23 22.16
N VAL A 3 7.73 -5.16 20.97
CA VAL A 3 7.33 -4.22 19.92
C VAL A 3 6.81 -5.03 18.74
N VAL A 4 5.57 -4.78 18.34
CA VAL A 4 4.96 -5.41 17.17
C VAL A 4 4.64 -4.33 16.15
N GLN A 5 5.03 -4.56 14.90
CA GLN A 5 4.72 -3.68 13.79
C GLN A 5 3.87 -4.40 12.75
N TYR A 6 2.79 -3.75 12.33
CA TYR A 6 2.02 -4.11 11.16
C TYR A 6 2.26 -3.07 10.08
N ILE A 7 2.84 -3.48 8.97
CA ILE A 7 3.14 -2.62 7.82
C ILE A 7 2.10 -2.88 6.74
N HIS A 8 1.46 -1.83 6.26
CA HIS A 8 0.48 -1.88 5.18
C HIS A 8 0.95 -1.02 4.02
N ARG A 9 1.14 -1.64 2.85
CA ARG A 9 1.54 -0.93 1.63
C ARG A 9 0.31 -0.52 0.84
N LEU A 10 0.22 0.77 0.54
CA LEU A 10 -0.91 1.38 -0.17
C LEU A 10 -0.92 0.99 -1.64
N ASN A 11 -2.06 0.54 -2.12
CA ASN A 11 -2.29 0.36 -3.55
C ASN A 11 -2.92 1.61 -4.18
N MET A 12 -3.09 1.59 -5.50
CA MET A 12 -3.72 2.68 -6.25
C MET A 12 -5.10 3.06 -5.71
N THR A 13 -5.92 2.07 -5.30
CA THR A 13 -7.27 2.31 -4.77
C THR A 13 -7.23 3.02 -3.42
N GLU A 14 -6.37 2.57 -2.51
CA GLU A 14 -6.22 3.16 -1.17
C GLU A 14 -5.55 4.53 -1.23
N ALA A 15 -4.67 4.74 -2.21
CA ALA A 15 -4.09 6.05 -2.52
C ALA A 15 -5.02 6.96 -3.34
N GLY A 16 -6.23 6.51 -3.68
CA GLY A 16 -7.24 7.29 -4.38
C GLY A 16 -7.11 7.35 -5.90
N LEU A 17 -6.23 6.55 -6.51
CA LEU A 17 -5.95 6.62 -7.95
C LEU A 17 -6.82 5.69 -8.81
N SER A 18 -7.63 4.80 -8.24
CA SER A 18 -8.39 3.80 -9.02
C SER A 18 -9.85 4.15 -9.26
N GLY A 19 -10.28 5.37 -8.95
CA GLY A 19 -11.67 5.81 -9.13
C GLY A 19 -12.67 5.22 -8.14
N THR A 20 -12.26 4.36 -7.23
CA THR A 20 -13.07 3.89 -6.11
C THR A 20 -12.74 4.67 -4.84
N LYS A 21 -13.80 5.02 -4.09
CA LYS A 21 -13.67 5.75 -2.83
C LYS A 21 -13.20 4.82 -1.71
N ALA A 22 -11.95 4.40 -1.70
CA ALA A 22 -11.45 3.67 -0.56
C ALA A 22 -11.00 4.63 0.54
N LEU A 23 -11.94 5.04 1.36
CA LEU A 23 -11.68 5.79 2.60
C LEU A 23 -11.28 4.86 3.76
N PHE A 24 -10.66 3.73 3.45
CA PHE A 24 -10.27 2.70 4.41
C PHE A 24 -9.12 1.86 3.85
N LEU A 25 -8.37 1.22 4.73
CA LEU A 25 -7.41 0.20 4.32
C LEU A 25 -8.10 -1.18 4.35
N ARG A 26 -7.97 -1.91 3.26
CA ARG A 26 -8.47 -3.27 3.16
C ARG A 26 -7.43 -4.26 3.66
N ILE A 27 -7.74 -4.95 4.73
CA ILE A 27 -6.86 -6.00 5.27
C ILE A 27 -6.95 -7.24 4.38
N GLN A 28 -5.82 -7.71 3.92
CA GLN A 28 -5.73 -8.95 3.14
C GLN A 28 -6.17 -10.14 3.99
N LYS A 29 -6.77 -11.14 3.34
CA LYS A 29 -7.35 -12.30 4.04
C LYS A 29 -6.33 -13.04 4.90
N ASP A 30 -5.12 -13.19 4.40
CA ASP A 30 -3.99 -13.83 5.07
C ASP A 30 -3.39 -12.99 6.20
N ALA A 31 -3.57 -11.65 6.17
CA ALA A 31 -3.17 -10.74 7.23
C ALA A 31 -4.15 -10.70 8.42
N ILE A 32 -5.40 -11.15 8.24
CA ILE A 32 -6.45 -11.00 9.26
C ILE A 32 -6.04 -11.54 10.63
N PRO A 33 -5.50 -12.75 10.79
CA PRO A 33 -5.11 -13.26 12.11
C PRO A 33 -4.09 -12.37 12.81
N SER A 34 -3.10 -11.91 12.07
CA SER A 34 -2.03 -11.05 12.59
C SER A 34 -2.54 -9.67 12.99
N VAL A 35 -3.43 -9.08 12.18
CA VAL A 35 -4.03 -7.76 12.50
C VAL A 35 -4.95 -7.85 13.71
N VAL A 36 -5.74 -8.91 13.84
CA VAL A 36 -6.60 -9.15 15.00
C VAL A 36 -5.76 -9.29 16.28
N LYS A 37 -4.66 -10.05 16.22
CA LYS A 37 -3.70 -10.17 17.33
C LYS A 37 -3.06 -8.82 17.65
N PHE A 38 -2.63 -8.05 16.63
CA PHE A 38 -2.06 -6.71 16.80
C PHE A 38 -3.05 -5.76 17.50
N TRP A 39 -4.35 -5.84 17.13
CA TRP A 39 -5.43 -5.03 17.75
C TRP A 39 -5.81 -5.50 19.16
N GLY A 40 -5.26 -6.64 19.63
CA GLY A 40 -5.60 -7.20 20.95
C GLY A 40 -7.02 -7.74 21.05
N ILE A 41 -7.58 -8.18 19.93
CA ILE A 41 -8.96 -8.67 19.84
C ILE A 41 -8.96 -10.20 19.97
N ASN A 42 -9.62 -10.74 20.99
CA ASN A 42 -9.75 -12.18 21.18
C ASN A 42 -10.80 -12.82 20.25
N ALA A 43 -11.89 -12.08 19.96
CA ALA A 43 -12.95 -12.53 19.08
C ALA A 43 -13.49 -11.37 18.24
N LEU A 44 -13.27 -11.45 16.93
CA LEU A 44 -13.75 -10.45 15.98
C LEU A 44 -15.25 -10.61 15.75
N ARG A 45 -16.05 -9.69 16.28
CA ARG A 45 -17.50 -9.65 16.11
C ARG A 45 -17.90 -8.89 14.85
N LEU A 46 -19.00 -9.32 14.25
CA LEU A 46 -19.58 -8.64 13.10
C LEU A 46 -20.12 -7.26 13.52
N ASP A 47 -19.91 -6.27 12.64
CA ASP A 47 -20.37 -4.89 12.80
C ASP A 47 -19.98 -4.19 14.12
N THR A 48 -19.03 -4.78 14.86
CA THR A 48 -18.43 -4.17 16.02
C THR A 48 -17.26 -3.31 15.62
N ASN A 49 -17.20 -2.11 16.20
CA ASN A 49 -16.09 -1.19 16.04
C ASN A 49 -15.03 -1.43 17.12
N TYR A 50 -13.79 -1.54 16.71
CA TYR A 50 -12.62 -1.69 17.60
C TYR A 50 -11.72 -0.48 17.41
N PRO A 51 -11.96 0.65 18.12
CA PRO A 51 -11.17 1.86 17.99
C PRO A 51 -9.82 1.72 18.72
N ILE A 52 -8.78 2.27 18.11
CA ILE A 52 -7.48 2.50 18.73
C ILE A 52 -7.04 3.92 18.40
N VAL A 53 -6.47 4.60 19.38
CA VAL A 53 -5.82 5.90 19.19
C VAL A 53 -4.34 5.65 18.92
N PHE A 54 -3.91 6.04 17.73
CA PHE A 54 -2.52 6.02 17.31
C PHE A 54 -1.92 7.42 17.41
N GLU A 55 -0.71 7.51 17.93
CA GLU A 55 0.06 8.74 17.94
C GLU A 55 1.07 8.72 16.78
N ASP A 56 1.05 9.76 15.96
CA ASP A 56 2.01 9.89 14.85
C ASP A 56 3.40 10.20 15.40
N GLN A 57 4.38 9.36 15.11
CA GLN A 57 5.74 9.49 15.65
C GLN A 57 6.45 10.78 15.24
N ALA A 58 6.06 11.39 14.12
CA ALA A 58 6.71 12.60 13.61
C ALA A 58 6.10 13.90 14.17
N SER A 59 4.78 13.92 14.44
CA SER A 59 4.05 15.14 14.82
C SER A 59 3.41 15.08 16.21
N ALA A 60 3.45 13.92 16.88
CA ALA A 60 2.71 13.62 18.10
C ALA A 60 1.17 13.82 18.00
N LYS A 61 0.65 14.05 16.77
CA LYS A 61 -0.78 14.16 16.52
C LYS A 61 -1.45 12.80 16.70
N LYS A 62 -2.65 12.79 17.29
CA LYS A 62 -3.40 11.57 17.56
C LYS A 62 -4.50 11.35 16.53
N TYR A 63 -4.62 10.10 16.08
CA TYR A 63 -5.62 9.67 15.12
C TYR A 63 -6.35 8.45 15.68
N THR A 64 -7.68 8.52 15.73
CA THR A 64 -8.49 7.36 16.11
C THR A 64 -8.80 6.55 14.86
N MET A 65 -8.34 5.31 14.83
CA MET A 65 -8.62 4.38 13.74
C MET A 65 -9.47 3.23 14.23
N VAL A 66 -10.32 2.71 13.34
CA VAL A 66 -11.34 1.73 13.72
C VAL A 66 -11.18 0.47 12.87
N LEU A 67 -10.84 -0.63 13.50
CA LEU A 67 -10.91 -1.93 12.86
C LEU A 67 -12.36 -2.43 12.89
N ARG A 68 -12.87 -2.86 11.73
CA ARG A 68 -14.26 -3.33 11.59
C ARG A 68 -14.40 -4.42 10.54
N LYS A 69 -15.24 -5.41 10.84
CA LYS A 69 -15.69 -6.45 9.90
C LYS A 69 -17.11 -6.14 9.41
N PHE A 70 -17.30 -6.05 8.10
CA PHE A 70 -18.54 -5.49 7.51
C PHE A 70 -19.67 -6.48 7.26
N SER A 71 -19.43 -7.77 7.08
CA SER A 71 -20.48 -8.75 6.93
C SER A 71 -20.03 -10.18 7.25
N LYS A 72 -21.00 -11.08 7.52
CA LYS A 72 -20.73 -12.51 7.74
C LYS A 72 -20.07 -13.14 6.50
N ASN A 73 -20.55 -12.78 5.32
CA ASN A 73 -20.11 -13.32 4.03
C ASN A 73 -18.93 -12.57 3.44
N ALA A 74 -18.76 -11.29 3.75
CA ALA A 74 -17.59 -10.54 3.35
C ALA A 74 -16.44 -10.93 4.29
N LYS A 75 -15.53 -11.73 3.78
CA LYS A 75 -14.22 -12.00 4.40
C LYS A 75 -13.35 -10.72 4.37
N GLU A 76 -13.96 -9.57 4.61
CA GLU A 76 -13.34 -8.27 4.49
C GLU A 76 -13.26 -7.59 5.84
N LEU A 77 -12.05 -7.35 6.26
CA LEU A 77 -11.71 -6.56 7.43
C LEU A 77 -11.12 -5.24 6.96
N ARG A 78 -11.52 -4.13 7.59
CA ARG A 78 -11.12 -2.77 7.21
C ARG A 78 -10.59 -1.99 8.39
N ILE A 79 -9.59 -1.15 8.14
CA ILE A 79 -9.21 -0.05 9.03
C ILE A 79 -9.85 1.22 8.48
N ASN A 80 -10.83 1.74 9.22
CA ASN A 80 -11.55 2.96 8.87
C ASN A 80 -10.98 4.16 9.63
N SER A 81 -11.50 5.37 9.33
CA SER A 81 -11.11 6.64 9.95
C SER A 81 -9.63 7.00 9.75
N ILE A 82 -9.03 6.52 8.67
CA ILE A 82 -7.64 6.77 8.33
C ILE A 82 -7.44 8.00 7.42
N VAL A 83 -8.53 8.54 6.88
CA VAL A 83 -8.48 9.58 5.82
C VAL A 83 -7.71 10.83 6.24
N ASP A 84 -7.90 11.27 7.48
CA ASP A 84 -7.21 12.46 7.98
C ASP A 84 -5.70 12.23 8.04
N TYR A 85 -5.26 11.04 8.46
CA TYR A 85 -3.85 10.67 8.44
C TYR A 85 -3.29 10.65 7.01
N LEU A 86 -4.03 10.03 6.08
CA LEU A 86 -3.61 9.93 4.68
C LEU A 86 -3.47 11.32 4.04
N ARG A 87 -4.39 12.24 4.36
CA ARG A 87 -4.36 13.63 3.91
C ARG A 87 -3.16 14.40 4.48
N ASP A 88 -2.99 14.34 5.80
CA ASP A 88 -1.93 15.06 6.49
C ASP A 88 -0.53 14.62 6.01
N LYS A 89 -0.37 13.39 5.58
CA LYS A 89 0.90 12.81 5.12
C LYS A 89 1.15 12.91 3.62
N ASN A 90 0.19 13.43 2.84
CA ASN A 90 0.28 13.51 1.38
C ASN A 90 0.74 12.19 0.77
N ILE A 91 -0.07 11.16 0.98
CA ILE A 91 0.25 9.78 0.64
C ILE A 91 0.19 9.51 -0.87
N GLU A 92 0.96 8.50 -1.28
CA GLU A 92 1.00 8.02 -2.65
C GLU A 92 0.92 6.49 -2.72
N THR A 93 0.65 5.98 -3.91
CA THR A 93 0.71 4.54 -4.17
C THR A 93 2.09 3.99 -3.83
N GLY A 94 2.12 2.85 -3.14
CA GLY A 94 3.34 2.17 -2.73
C GLY A 94 3.92 2.67 -1.42
N ASP A 95 3.47 3.80 -0.87
CA ASP A 95 3.88 4.24 0.46
C ASP A 95 3.46 3.20 1.51
N GLU A 96 4.24 3.09 2.57
CA GLU A 96 4.02 2.14 3.66
C GLU A 96 3.49 2.88 4.89
N ILE A 97 2.34 2.42 5.41
CA ILE A 97 1.86 2.84 6.73
C ILE A 97 2.32 1.79 7.72
N ILE A 98 3.02 2.24 8.76
CA ILE A 98 3.58 1.40 9.81
C ILE A 98 2.78 1.66 11.09
N PHE A 99 2.01 0.67 11.52
CA PHE A 99 1.33 0.64 12.80
C PHE A 99 2.24 -0.04 13.81
N THR A 100 2.54 0.59 14.93
CA THR A 100 3.42 0.05 15.96
C THR A 100 2.66 -0.08 17.27
N ARG A 101 2.73 -1.25 17.91
CA ARG A 101 2.24 -1.50 19.26
C ARG A 101 3.43 -1.81 20.16
N ILE A 102 3.52 -1.13 21.28
CA ILE A 102 4.53 -1.34 22.31
C ILE A 102 3.84 -1.87 23.57
N SER A 103 4.24 -3.05 24.02
CA SER A 103 3.80 -3.64 25.29
C SER A 103 4.69 -3.13 26.43
N LYS A 104 4.10 -2.43 27.40
CA LYS A 104 4.82 -2.00 28.60
C LYS A 104 4.81 -3.09 29.66
N ILE A 105 5.77 -3.04 30.56
CA ILE A 105 5.87 -3.92 31.74
C ILE A 105 4.59 -3.86 32.59
N SER A 106 3.93 -2.70 32.62
CA SER A 106 2.65 -2.49 33.31
C SER A 106 1.45 -3.21 32.67
N GLY A 107 1.63 -3.97 31.58
CA GLY A 107 0.55 -4.60 30.82
C GLY A 107 -0.24 -3.64 29.92
N LYS A 108 0.14 -2.36 29.88
CA LYS A 108 -0.50 -1.38 28.99
C LYS A 108 0.17 -1.39 27.62
N TYR A 109 -0.64 -1.08 26.58
CA TYR A 109 -0.17 -0.91 25.21
C TYR A 109 -0.10 0.59 24.85
N GLU A 110 0.92 0.94 24.11
CA GLU A 110 1.00 2.21 23.40
C GLU A 110 0.97 1.93 21.90
N TYR A 111 0.29 2.80 21.16
CA TYR A 111 0.10 2.64 19.73
C TYR A 111 0.63 3.86 18.99
N TYR A 112 1.48 3.61 18.03
CA TYR A 112 2.08 4.63 17.19
C TYR A 112 1.80 4.34 15.73
N ILE A 113 1.80 5.40 14.93
CA ILE A 113 1.71 5.33 13.49
C ILE A 113 2.82 6.15 12.86
N SER A 114 3.39 5.63 11.79
CA SER A 114 4.34 6.35 10.96
C SER A 114 4.14 5.99 9.51
N MET A 115 4.77 6.74 8.61
CA MET A 115 4.72 6.50 7.18
C MET A 115 6.13 6.48 6.62
N LYS A 116 6.36 5.56 5.69
CA LYS A 116 7.59 5.49 4.89
C LYS A 116 7.24 5.70 3.43
N LYS A 117 7.83 6.75 2.82
CA LYS A 117 7.69 7.03 1.40
C LYS A 117 8.36 5.95 0.57
N ASN A 118 7.67 5.54 -0.49
CA ASN A 118 8.27 4.69 -1.51
C ASN A 118 8.82 5.57 -2.63
N LEU A 119 10.13 5.58 -2.80
CA LEU A 119 10.84 6.35 -3.82
C LEU A 119 11.15 5.53 -5.09
N CYS A 120 10.68 4.28 -5.17
CA CYS A 120 10.90 3.42 -6.32
C CYS A 120 9.86 3.67 -7.41
N THR A 121 10.23 3.47 -8.68
CA THR A 121 9.25 3.39 -9.76
C THR A 121 8.35 2.16 -9.56
N GLN A 122 7.05 2.36 -9.67
CA GLN A 122 6.05 1.35 -9.38
C GLN A 122 5.45 0.80 -10.67
N PHE A 123 5.37 -0.50 -10.79
CA PHE A 123 4.57 -1.21 -11.77
C PHE A 123 3.29 -1.70 -11.09
N CYS A 124 2.20 -0.96 -11.26
CA CYS A 124 0.93 -1.23 -10.60
C CYS A 124 0.05 -2.10 -11.50
N TYR A 125 -0.23 -3.33 -11.09
CA TYR A 125 -1.04 -4.26 -11.86
C TYR A 125 -2.52 -3.92 -11.79
N VAL A 126 -3.12 -3.67 -12.96
CA VAL A 126 -4.57 -3.42 -13.13
C VAL A 126 -5.26 -4.73 -13.49
N LYS A 127 -5.67 -5.47 -12.46
CA LYS A 127 -6.19 -6.84 -12.59
C LYS A 127 -7.28 -7.03 -13.67
N PRO A 128 -8.32 -6.17 -13.81
CA PRO A 128 -9.34 -6.34 -14.84
C PRO A 128 -8.81 -6.23 -16.27
N LYS A 129 -7.75 -5.47 -16.47
CA LYS A 129 -7.13 -5.21 -17.78
C LYS A 129 -5.97 -6.17 -18.08
N LYS A 130 -5.43 -6.86 -17.07
CA LYS A 130 -4.17 -7.63 -17.13
C LYS A 130 -2.98 -6.80 -17.69
N LEU A 131 -2.97 -5.52 -17.38
CA LEU A 131 -1.99 -4.52 -17.80
C LEU A 131 -1.45 -3.78 -16.59
N TYR A 132 -0.45 -2.93 -16.80
CA TYR A 132 0.21 -2.16 -15.75
C TYR A 132 0.02 -0.67 -15.97
N VAL A 133 -0.06 0.07 -14.87
CA VAL A 133 0.23 1.49 -14.81
C VAL A 133 1.63 1.62 -14.25
N ILE A 134 2.48 2.42 -14.91
CA ILE A 134 3.83 2.72 -14.43
C ILE A 134 3.78 4.10 -13.77
N LEU A 135 4.05 4.13 -12.47
CA LEU A 135 4.15 5.37 -11.69
C LEU A 135 5.63 5.69 -11.49
N HIS A 136 6.10 6.71 -12.19
CA HIS A 136 7.48 7.16 -12.08
C HIS A 136 7.70 7.91 -10.77
N LYS A 137 8.79 7.60 -10.08
CA LYS A 137 9.29 8.32 -8.93
C LYS A 137 10.74 8.74 -9.16
N GLU A 138 11.26 9.63 -8.36
CA GLU A 138 12.39 10.54 -8.59
C GLU A 138 13.72 9.97 -9.17
N HIS A 139 13.90 8.66 -9.29
CA HIS A 139 15.21 8.10 -9.65
C HIS A 139 15.22 7.13 -10.85
N THR A 140 14.12 6.98 -11.56
CA THR A 140 14.10 6.13 -12.74
C THR A 140 13.45 6.86 -13.91
N SER A 141 14.25 7.38 -14.80
CA SER A 141 13.78 7.84 -16.11
C SER A 141 13.55 6.66 -17.04
N LEU A 142 12.37 6.03 -16.94
CA LEU A 142 11.89 5.21 -18.05
C LEU A 142 11.39 6.19 -19.13
N THR A 143 12.24 6.51 -20.08
CA THR A 143 12.07 7.69 -20.97
C THR A 143 11.29 7.41 -22.24
N SER A 144 10.83 6.18 -22.49
CA SER A 144 10.11 5.80 -23.70
C SER A 144 8.84 5.02 -23.38
N ASP A 145 7.86 5.07 -24.30
CA ASP A 145 6.63 4.28 -24.21
C ASP A 145 6.88 2.76 -24.27
N ASN A 146 8.08 2.37 -24.77
CA ASN A 146 8.51 0.98 -24.84
C ASN A 146 9.96 0.90 -24.36
N GLY A 147 10.28 -0.14 -23.62
CA GLY A 147 11.63 -0.30 -23.10
C GLY A 147 11.96 -1.74 -22.73
N LYS A 148 13.26 -1.96 -22.61
CA LYS A 148 13.82 -3.22 -22.15
C LYS A 148 15.00 -2.93 -21.22
N LEU A 149 14.96 -3.54 -20.04
CA LEU A 149 15.96 -3.38 -18.99
C LEU A 149 16.46 -4.75 -18.55
N VAL A 150 17.73 -4.82 -18.14
CA VAL A 150 18.21 -5.96 -17.35
C VAL A 150 17.99 -5.60 -15.88
N VAL A 151 17.23 -6.43 -15.20
CA VAL A 151 16.91 -6.25 -13.78
C VAL A 151 17.40 -7.44 -12.96
N THR A 152 17.83 -7.19 -11.75
CA THR A 152 18.08 -8.26 -10.76
C THR A 152 16.80 -8.52 -9.98
N SER A 153 16.27 -9.73 -10.08
CA SER A 153 15.11 -10.18 -9.31
C SER A 153 15.43 -11.50 -8.61
N ASN A 154 15.25 -11.57 -7.31
CA ASN A 154 15.57 -12.75 -6.49
C ASN A 154 17.01 -13.27 -6.75
N GLY A 155 17.98 -12.36 -6.88
CA GLY A 155 19.40 -12.68 -7.10
C GLY A 155 19.75 -13.12 -8.52
N LYS A 156 18.80 -13.11 -9.47
CA LYS A 156 19.04 -13.47 -10.88
C LYS A 156 18.84 -12.26 -11.79
N GLU A 157 19.66 -12.16 -12.83
CA GLU A 157 19.45 -11.17 -13.87
C GLU A 157 18.40 -11.67 -14.86
N ILE A 158 17.37 -10.86 -15.09
CA ILE A 158 16.23 -11.16 -15.96
C ILE A 158 15.92 -9.93 -16.80
N SER A 159 15.47 -10.15 -18.04
CA SER A 159 15.00 -9.07 -18.89
C SER A 159 13.61 -8.63 -18.47
N LEU A 160 13.46 -7.33 -18.16
CA LEU A 160 12.16 -6.66 -18.00
C LEU A 160 11.88 -5.87 -19.28
N SER A 161 10.76 -6.14 -19.91
CA SER A 161 10.28 -5.34 -21.05
C SER A 161 8.91 -4.76 -20.75
N TYR A 162 8.66 -3.57 -21.27
CA TYR A 162 7.36 -2.92 -21.18
C TYR A 162 7.00 -2.26 -22.50
N GLU A 163 5.72 -2.31 -22.85
CA GLU A 163 5.18 -1.82 -24.12
C GLU A 163 3.91 -1.04 -23.84
N PHE A 164 3.81 0.17 -24.35
CA PHE A 164 2.59 0.97 -24.27
C PHE A 164 1.49 0.32 -25.10
N VAL A 165 0.34 0.13 -24.51
CA VAL A 165 -0.83 -0.51 -25.16
C VAL A 165 -1.94 0.51 -25.41
N GLY A 166 -2.07 1.52 -24.56
CA GLY A 166 -3.13 2.51 -24.68
C GLY A 166 -3.29 3.34 -23.42
N LYS A 167 -4.39 4.09 -23.35
CA LYS A 167 -4.72 4.92 -22.19
C LYS A 167 -6.03 4.46 -21.57
N ASP A 168 -6.13 4.61 -20.26
CA ASP A 168 -7.40 4.46 -19.54
C ASP A 168 -7.63 5.67 -18.65
N THR A 169 -8.90 6.03 -18.47
CA THR A 169 -9.29 7.12 -17.60
C THR A 169 -9.77 6.53 -16.28
N LEU A 170 -8.98 6.69 -15.23
CA LEU A 170 -9.38 6.36 -13.88
C LEU A 170 -9.96 7.62 -13.23
N ARG A 171 -11.11 7.49 -12.56
CA ARG A 171 -11.65 8.60 -11.78
C ARG A 171 -10.69 8.90 -10.65
N ASP A 172 -10.28 10.16 -10.56
CA ASP A 172 -9.49 10.60 -9.43
C ASP A 172 -10.34 10.61 -8.15
N ALA A 173 -10.15 9.61 -7.31
CA ALA A 173 -10.73 9.60 -5.98
C ALA A 173 -9.84 10.30 -4.94
N ALA A 174 -8.61 10.69 -5.29
CA ALA A 174 -7.70 11.42 -4.40
C ALA A 174 -8.27 12.79 -4.04
N SER A 175 -9.02 13.43 -4.94
CA SER A 175 -9.75 14.67 -4.68
C SER A 175 -10.65 14.57 -3.44
N LYS A 176 -11.21 13.39 -3.14
CA LYS A 176 -12.03 13.19 -1.94
C LYS A 176 -11.22 13.02 -0.66
N ILE A 177 -10.03 12.48 -0.75
CA ILE A 177 -9.09 12.41 0.39
C ILE A 177 -8.66 13.83 0.74
N VAL A 178 -8.46 14.69 -0.26
CA VAL A 178 -8.06 16.08 -0.07
C VAL A 178 -9.24 17.00 0.25
N GLY A 179 -10.49 16.52 0.12
CA GLY A 179 -11.69 17.32 0.38
C GLY A 179 -12.19 18.13 -0.81
N ASP A 180 -11.64 17.92 -2.00
CA ASP A 180 -12.14 18.52 -3.25
C ASP A 180 -13.37 17.73 -3.73
N SER A 181 -14.47 18.43 -4.02
CA SER A 181 -15.73 17.83 -4.48
C SER A 181 -15.72 17.48 -5.97
N THR A 182 -14.78 18.01 -6.73
CA THR A 182 -14.66 17.78 -8.18
C THR A 182 -13.69 16.63 -8.46
N ALA A 183 -14.21 15.41 -8.62
CA ALA A 183 -13.41 14.28 -9.04
C ALA A 183 -12.88 14.49 -10.46
N LYS A 184 -11.58 14.78 -10.60
CA LYS A 184 -10.92 14.85 -11.91
C LYS A 184 -10.71 13.45 -12.45
N ALA A 185 -10.95 13.28 -13.74
CA ALA A 185 -10.57 12.06 -14.42
C ALA A 185 -9.05 12.10 -14.70
N LEU A 186 -8.30 11.17 -14.13
CA LEU A 186 -6.88 11.01 -14.42
C LEU A 186 -6.71 10.00 -15.56
N SER A 187 -5.96 10.39 -16.59
CA SER A 187 -5.60 9.50 -17.68
C SER A 187 -4.26 8.83 -17.34
N PHE A 188 -4.24 7.51 -17.40
CA PHE A 188 -3.04 6.70 -17.20
C PHE A 188 -2.68 5.95 -18.46
N ASN A 189 -1.38 5.88 -18.75
CA ASN A 189 -0.85 4.98 -19.76
C ASN A 189 -0.89 3.55 -19.22
N LEU A 190 -1.37 2.64 -20.07
CA LEU A 190 -1.39 1.21 -19.79
C LEU A 190 -0.28 0.50 -20.55
N TYR A 191 0.41 -0.40 -19.88
CA TYR A 191 1.56 -1.12 -20.41
C TYR A 191 1.37 -2.63 -20.27
N LYS A 192 1.77 -3.35 -21.29
CA LYS A 192 2.08 -4.77 -21.21
C LYS A 192 3.50 -4.88 -20.63
N VAL A 193 3.68 -5.72 -19.62
CA VAL A 193 4.98 -5.93 -18.96
C VAL A 193 5.31 -7.41 -19.01
N LEU A 194 6.53 -7.73 -19.41
CA LEU A 194 7.08 -9.08 -19.42
C LEU A 194 8.36 -9.13 -18.58
N LEU A 195 8.49 -10.19 -17.79
CA LEU A 195 9.67 -10.51 -17.02
C LEU A 195 10.27 -11.82 -17.56
N GLY A 196 11.31 -11.71 -18.37
CA GLY A 196 11.73 -12.80 -19.24
C GLY A 196 10.61 -13.10 -20.26
N ASN A 197 10.07 -14.32 -20.23
CA ASN A 197 8.94 -14.74 -21.06
C ASN A 197 7.60 -14.70 -20.32
N ASP A 198 7.59 -14.35 -19.02
CA ASP A 198 6.41 -14.38 -18.18
C ASP A 198 5.71 -13.03 -18.12
N SER A 199 4.38 -13.05 -18.03
CA SER A 199 3.58 -11.88 -17.70
C SER A 199 3.30 -11.91 -16.20
N PRO A 200 4.04 -11.13 -15.38
CA PRO A 200 3.77 -11.06 -13.95
C PRO A 200 2.37 -10.50 -13.71
N ASN A 201 1.76 -10.83 -12.57
CA ASN A 201 0.42 -10.39 -12.22
C ASN A 201 0.34 -9.70 -10.84
N ASN A 202 1.50 -9.26 -10.36
CA ASN A 202 1.68 -8.63 -9.05
C ASN A 202 2.20 -7.19 -9.23
N ASN A 203 2.02 -6.37 -8.21
CA ASN A 203 2.70 -5.08 -8.16
C ASN A 203 4.20 -5.30 -7.94
N MET A 204 5.00 -4.46 -8.58
CA MET A 204 6.46 -4.52 -8.49
C MET A 204 7.01 -3.11 -8.29
N SER A 205 8.16 -3.02 -7.61
CA SER A 205 8.95 -1.80 -7.48
C SER A 205 10.28 -1.96 -8.18
N LEU A 206 10.69 -0.96 -8.94
CA LEU A 206 11.99 -0.88 -9.56
C LEU A 206 12.86 0.13 -8.80
N LYS A 207 13.90 -0.36 -8.17
CA LYS A 207 14.90 0.43 -7.46
C LYS A 207 16.18 0.49 -8.28
N VAL A 208 16.86 1.63 -8.27
CA VAL A 208 18.23 1.76 -8.80
C VAL A 208 19.19 1.76 -7.61
N SER A 209 20.18 0.89 -7.66
CA SER A 209 21.23 0.81 -6.64
C SER A 209 22.56 0.50 -7.33
N ASN A 210 23.56 1.35 -7.12
CA ASN A 210 24.91 1.21 -7.74
C ASN A 210 24.88 1.01 -9.26
N GLY A 211 24.00 1.75 -9.95
CA GLY A 211 23.84 1.64 -11.41
C GLY A 211 23.12 0.38 -11.91
N LYS A 212 22.63 -0.45 -11.01
CA LYS A 212 21.84 -1.65 -11.33
C LYS A 212 20.37 -1.47 -11.02
N TYR A 213 19.53 -2.05 -11.86
CA TYR A 213 18.09 -2.11 -11.62
C TYR A 213 17.75 -3.33 -10.79
N ILE A 214 17.08 -3.12 -9.66
CA ILE A 214 16.61 -4.18 -8.77
C ILE A 214 15.09 -4.17 -8.80
N LEU A 215 14.49 -5.28 -9.25
CA LEU A 215 13.04 -5.47 -9.25
C LEU A 215 12.62 -6.23 -7.99
N ILE A 216 11.68 -5.64 -7.27
CA ILE A 216 11.14 -6.18 -6.02
C ILE A 216 9.65 -6.43 -6.22
N GLU A 217 9.21 -7.66 -6.01
CA GLU A 217 7.79 -7.97 -5.91
C GLU A 217 7.24 -7.38 -4.60
N GLU A 218 6.16 -6.60 -4.70
CA GLU A 218 5.62 -5.89 -3.55
C GLU A 218 4.67 -6.76 -2.73
N LYS A 219 5.04 -6.99 -1.49
CA LYS A 219 4.11 -7.52 -0.48
C LYS A 219 3.15 -6.42 -0.03
N ARG A 220 1.86 -6.75 0.04
CA ARG A 220 0.81 -5.81 0.47
C ARG A 220 0.84 -5.53 1.97
N TRP A 221 1.39 -6.42 2.73
CA TRP A 221 1.48 -6.29 4.18
C TRP A 221 2.66 -7.11 4.73
N GLU A 222 3.10 -6.71 5.89
CA GLU A 222 4.12 -7.43 6.67
C GLU A 222 3.84 -7.23 8.16
N ILE A 223 4.21 -8.21 8.98
CA ILE A 223 4.23 -8.08 10.43
C ILE A 223 5.60 -8.50 10.94
N SER A 224 6.14 -7.72 11.88
CA SER A 224 7.40 -8.02 12.55
C SER A 224 7.22 -7.91 14.06
N GLU A 225 7.81 -8.83 14.79
CA GLU A 225 7.90 -8.82 16.25
C GLU A 225 9.36 -8.58 16.61
N ILE A 226 9.62 -7.49 17.32
CA ILE A 226 10.96 -7.10 17.77
C ILE A 226 11.00 -7.35 19.28
N ASN A 227 11.65 -8.41 19.67
CA ASN A 227 11.89 -8.76 21.08
C ASN A 227 13.23 -8.13 21.51
N ASN A 228 13.19 -7.15 22.37
CA ASN A 228 14.37 -6.57 23.02
C ASN A 228 14.51 -7.13 24.44
#